data_f6a23d302417d9d5b1c44871a827118d
#
_entry.id   f6a23d302417d9d5b1c44871a827118d
#
_cell.length_a   1.000
_cell.length_b   1.000
_cell.length_c   1.000
_cell.angle_alpha   90.00
_cell.angle_beta   90.00
_cell.angle_gamma   90.00
#
_symmetry.space_group_name_H-M   'P 1'
#
loop_
_entity.id
_entity.type
_entity.pdbx_description
1 polymer ?
#
loop_
_entity_poly.entity_id
_entity_poly.type
_entity_poly.pdbx_seq_one_letter_code
_entity_poly.pdbx_strand_id
1 'polypeptide(L)'
;LVEHTVNMGYGAAVRDGIWAATKELVFFTDSDLQFDLTEVEHFLPRIQQADMVIGYRYARSDPWHRRLFGHGWSWLVNLLFGYTARDIDCAFKLFKRQVIDAIQVKSGGAMFSAEFLVRAKAAGFSIVEEPVSHYPRKAGSQTGARLHVIARAFRELFKMRWEMWMGR
;
A
#
# COMPACT_ATOMS: atom_id res chain seq x y z
N LEU A 1 -7.72 8.43 -17.75
CA LEU A 1 -8.53 8.60 -16.55
C LEU A 1 -9.38 7.33 -16.35
N VAL A 2 -9.38 6.78 -15.14
CA VAL A 2 -10.31 5.71 -14.73
C VAL A 2 -11.35 6.34 -13.81
N GLU A 3 -12.61 6.24 -14.17
CA GLU A 3 -13.71 6.86 -13.45
C GLU A 3 -14.73 5.79 -13.04
N HIS A 4 -15.15 5.84 -11.76
CA HIS A 4 -16.20 4.98 -11.24
C HIS A 4 -17.53 5.76 -11.20
N THR A 5 -18.58 5.20 -11.73
CA THR A 5 -19.93 5.80 -11.71
C THR A 5 -20.54 5.85 -10.30
N VAL A 6 -20.03 5.00 -9.40
CA VAL A 6 -20.41 4.98 -7.98
C VAL A 6 -19.17 4.84 -7.12
N ASN A 7 -19.26 5.23 -5.85
CA ASN A 7 -18.14 5.08 -4.92
C ASN A 7 -17.90 3.59 -4.57
N MET A 8 -16.85 3.02 -5.16
CA MET A 8 -16.41 1.63 -4.97
C MET A 8 -15.45 1.47 -3.78
N GLY A 9 -15.06 2.56 -3.15
CA GLY A 9 -14.09 2.60 -2.04
C GLY A 9 -12.64 2.78 -2.49
N TYR A 10 -11.80 3.13 -1.52
CA TYR A 10 -10.38 3.48 -1.72
C TYR A 10 -9.60 2.39 -2.48
N GLY A 11 -9.63 1.16 -1.96
CA GLY A 11 -8.85 0.06 -2.54
C GLY A 11 -9.25 -0.30 -3.97
N ALA A 12 -10.54 -0.15 -4.31
CA ALA A 12 -11.01 -0.37 -5.68
C ALA A 12 -10.48 0.71 -6.62
N ALA A 13 -10.55 1.98 -6.20
CA ALA A 13 -10.04 3.10 -6.99
C ALA A 13 -8.53 2.98 -7.25
N VAL A 14 -7.75 2.64 -6.22
CA VAL A 14 -6.30 2.43 -6.33
C VAL A 14 -5.99 1.24 -7.22
N ARG A 15 -6.65 0.10 -7.01
CA ARG A 15 -6.49 -1.09 -7.82
C ARG A 15 -6.72 -0.78 -9.30
N ASP A 16 -7.90 -0.25 -9.63
CA ASP A 16 -8.29 -0.05 -11.00
C ASP A 16 -7.41 1.00 -11.70
N GLY A 17 -6.94 2.02 -10.97
CA GLY A 17 -5.94 2.96 -11.46
C GLY A 17 -4.57 2.31 -11.74
N ILE A 18 -4.08 1.47 -10.84
CA ILE A 18 -2.83 0.73 -11.00
C ILE A 18 -2.90 -0.21 -12.21
N TRP A 19 -3.96 -1.01 -12.32
CA TRP A 19 -4.11 -1.96 -13.44
C TRP A 19 -4.38 -1.29 -14.79
N ALA A 20 -4.85 -0.05 -14.81
CA ALA A 20 -4.98 0.75 -16.04
C ALA A 20 -3.65 1.35 -16.52
N ALA A 21 -2.60 1.35 -15.70
CA ALA A 21 -1.29 1.86 -16.10
C ALA A 21 -0.70 0.98 -17.23
N THR A 22 -0.04 1.62 -18.21
CA THR A 22 0.47 0.95 -19.41
C THR A 22 1.99 1.01 -19.56
N LYS A 23 2.68 1.75 -18.67
CA LYS A 23 4.13 1.94 -18.73
C LYS A 23 4.87 0.88 -17.89
N GLU A 24 6.17 0.72 -18.14
CA GLU A 24 7.04 -0.23 -17.45
C GLU A 24 7.17 0.04 -15.95
N LEU A 25 7.18 1.32 -15.57
CA LEU A 25 7.19 1.75 -14.18
C LEU A 25 5.84 2.36 -13.82
N VAL A 26 5.31 1.95 -12.68
CA VAL A 26 4.05 2.45 -12.13
C VAL A 26 4.33 3.09 -10.79
N PHE A 27 3.95 4.34 -10.64
CA PHE A 27 4.05 5.07 -9.38
C PHE A 27 2.66 5.29 -8.80
N PHE A 28 2.51 4.95 -7.53
CA PHE A 28 1.28 5.12 -6.76
C PHE A 28 1.50 6.09 -5.60
N THR A 29 0.64 7.08 -5.49
CA THR A 29 0.56 8.00 -4.35
C THR A 29 -0.87 8.48 -4.12
N ASP A 30 -1.19 8.87 -2.87
CA ASP A 30 -2.45 9.53 -2.55
C ASP A 30 -2.46 10.98 -3.06
N SER A 31 -3.64 11.48 -3.44
CA SER A 31 -3.83 12.83 -3.98
C SER A 31 -4.09 13.92 -2.92
N ASP A 32 -3.81 13.63 -1.65
CA ASP A 32 -4.11 14.51 -0.51
C ASP A 32 -2.99 15.49 -0.14
N LEU A 33 -1.94 15.54 -0.97
CA LEU A 33 -0.77 16.42 -0.82
C LEU A 33 0.00 16.21 0.49
N GLN A 34 -0.04 15.00 1.04
CA GLN A 34 0.74 14.64 2.22
C GLN A 34 2.17 14.18 1.89
N PHE A 35 2.51 13.97 0.62
CA PHE A 35 3.84 13.59 0.16
C PHE A 35 4.43 14.65 -0.78
N ASP A 36 5.76 14.75 -0.77
CA ASP A 36 6.51 15.50 -1.77
C ASP A 36 6.79 14.58 -2.96
N LEU A 37 6.17 14.86 -4.10
CA LEU A 37 6.30 14.04 -5.30
C LEU A 37 7.71 14.05 -5.88
N THR A 38 8.52 15.07 -5.58
CA THR A 38 9.91 15.13 -6.06
C THR A 38 10.77 14.04 -5.43
N GLU A 39 10.40 13.52 -4.25
CA GLU A 39 11.11 12.42 -3.60
C GLU A 39 11.08 11.11 -4.42
N VAL A 40 10.24 10.99 -5.44
CA VAL A 40 10.28 9.85 -6.38
C VAL A 40 11.63 9.73 -7.08
N GLU A 41 12.38 10.82 -7.22
CA GLU A 41 13.72 10.82 -7.79
C GLU A 41 14.70 9.92 -7.01
N HIS A 42 14.51 9.77 -5.70
CA HIS A 42 15.30 8.87 -4.86
C HIS A 42 14.97 7.38 -5.12
N PHE A 43 13.76 7.10 -5.64
CA PHE A 43 13.29 5.75 -5.97
C PHE A 43 13.82 5.25 -7.32
N LEU A 44 14.08 6.16 -8.27
CA LEU A 44 14.51 5.80 -9.62
C LEU A 44 15.82 4.99 -9.67
N PRO A 45 16.89 5.33 -8.94
CA PRO A 45 18.08 4.48 -8.93
C PRO A 45 17.85 3.14 -8.21
N ARG A 46 16.95 3.11 -7.20
CA ARG A 46 16.65 1.90 -6.43
C ARG A 46 15.85 0.88 -7.21
N ILE A 47 14.92 1.33 -8.08
CA ILE A 47 14.10 0.41 -8.89
C ILE A 47 14.92 -0.36 -9.92
N GLN A 48 16.13 0.10 -10.24
CA GLN A 48 17.05 -0.68 -11.08
C GLN A 48 17.55 -1.96 -10.39
N GLN A 49 17.57 -1.98 -9.06
CA GLN A 49 18.08 -3.08 -8.24
C GLN A 49 16.97 -3.91 -7.58
N ALA A 50 15.72 -3.47 -7.69
CA ALA A 50 14.57 -4.14 -7.09
C ALA A 50 13.37 -4.14 -8.04
N ASP A 51 12.32 -4.88 -7.68
CA ASP A 51 11.08 -4.89 -8.45
C ASP A 51 10.08 -3.86 -7.91
N MET A 52 10.22 -3.50 -6.63
CA MET A 52 9.43 -2.50 -5.95
C MET A 52 10.31 -1.65 -5.03
N VAL A 53 10.06 -0.35 -5.02
CA VAL A 53 10.57 0.59 -4.02
C VAL A 53 9.38 1.20 -3.31
N ILE A 54 9.31 1.03 -2.00
CA ILE A 54 8.19 1.49 -1.19
C ILE A 54 8.66 2.51 -0.16
N GLY A 55 7.88 3.57 0.01
CA GLY A 55 8.15 4.58 1.02
C GLY A 55 7.82 4.09 2.43
N TYR A 56 8.57 4.58 3.41
CA TYR A 56 8.13 4.59 4.80
C TYR A 56 8.21 6.00 5.37
N ARG A 57 7.18 6.41 6.09
CA ARG A 57 7.07 7.77 6.66
C ARG A 57 7.99 7.91 7.87
N TYR A 58 9.19 8.46 7.68
CA TYR A 58 10.16 8.60 8.76
C TYR A 58 9.79 9.70 9.77
N ALA A 59 9.10 10.78 9.34
CA ALA A 59 8.62 11.87 10.17
C ALA A 59 7.11 12.05 9.97
N ARG A 60 6.31 11.16 10.59
CA ARG A 60 4.85 11.18 10.44
C ARG A 60 4.23 12.36 11.17
N SER A 61 3.49 13.19 10.43
CA SER A 61 2.68 14.29 10.98
C SER A 61 1.37 13.84 11.64
N ASP A 62 1.10 12.53 11.67
CA ASP A 62 -0.09 11.97 12.29
C ASP A 62 -0.08 12.09 13.82
N PRO A 63 -1.26 12.24 14.47
CA PRO A 63 -1.40 12.12 15.92
C PRO A 63 -0.86 10.79 16.45
N TRP A 64 -0.35 10.78 17.69
CA TRP A 64 0.33 9.62 18.28
C TRP A 64 -0.47 8.32 18.24
N HIS A 65 -1.79 8.37 18.49
CA HIS A 65 -2.66 7.19 18.45
C HIS A 65 -2.73 6.57 17.05
N ARG A 66 -2.71 7.38 15.98
CA ARG A 66 -2.67 6.88 14.61
C ARG A 66 -1.32 6.26 14.26
N ARG A 67 -0.25 6.85 14.75
CA ARG A 67 1.09 6.28 14.60
C ARG A 67 1.14 4.90 15.25
N LEU A 68 0.58 4.78 16.46
CA LEU A 68 0.50 3.50 17.18
C LEU A 68 -0.33 2.46 16.41
N PHE A 69 -1.52 2.82 15.90
CA PHE A 69 -2.33 1.92 15.09
C PHE A 69 -1.65 1.51 13.79
N GLY A 70 -0.99 2.44 13.08
CA GLY A 70 -0.25 2.12 11.85
C GLY A 70 0.93 1.19 12.09
N HIS A 71 1.69 1.41 13.18
CA HIS A 71 2.77 0.50 13.57
C HIS A 71 2.24 -0.87 13.99
N GLY A 72 1.16 -0.91 14.78
CA GLY A 72 0.50 -2.14 15.18
C GLY A 72 -0.04 -2.95 13.99
N TRP A 73 -0.60 -2.26 13.00
CA TRP A 73 -1.05 -2.88 11.76
C TRP A 73 0.12 -3.49 10.96
N SER A 74 1.18 -2.71 10.72
CA SER A 74 2.37 -3.21 10.01
C SER A 74 3.03 -4.38 10.76
N TRP A 75 3.10 -4.29 12.10
CA TRP A 75 3.61 -5.37 12.94
C TRP A 75 2.77 -6.65 12.79
N LEU A 76 1.45 -6.54 12.84
CA LEU A 76 0.55 -7.70 12.70
C LEU A 76 0.68 -8.37 11.32
N VAL A 77 0.72 -7.57 10.25
CA VAL A 77 0.92 -8.13 8.90
C VAL A 77 2.28 -8.82 8.80
N ASN A 78 3.34 -8.20 9.32
CA ASN A 78 4.68 -8.78 9.34
C ASN A 78 4.74 -10.08 10.17
N LEU A 79 4.00 -10.15 11.28
CA LEU A 79 3.89 -11.36 12.10
C LEU A 79 3.21 -12.50 11.34
N LEU A 80 2.14 -12.23 10.61
CA LEU A 80 1.35 -13.24 9.92
C LEU A 80 1.98 -13.74 8.61
N PHE A 81 2.70 -12.87 7.88
CA PHE A 81 3.21 -13.16 6.54
C PHE A 81 4.75 -13.09 6.42
N GLY A 82 5.45 -12.92 7.54
CA GLY A 82 6.87 -12.60 7.57
C GLY A 82 7.12 -11.13 7.23
N TYR A 83 8.34 -10.64 7.51
CA TYR A 83 8.66 -9.22 7.28
C TYR A 83 8.32 -8.80 5.85
N THR A 84 7.40 -7.88 5.71
CA THR A 84 6.91 -7.38 4.43
C THR A 84 7.33 -5.93 4.21
N ALA A 85 7.06 -5.05 5.16
CA ALA A 85 7.44 -3.65 5.10
C ALA A 85 7.38 -3.00 6.51
N ARG A 86 8.16 -1.93 6.69
CA ARG A 86 8.15 -1.08 7.89
C ARG A 86 6.84 -0.28 8.01
N ASP A 87 6.37 0.28 6.89
CA ASP A 87 5.14 1.08 6.82
C ASP A 87 4.27 0.62 5.63
N ILE A 88 3.45 -0.38 5.87
CA ILE A 88 2.63 -1.06 4.84
C ILE A 88 1.67 -0.09 4.15
N ASP A 89 1.09 0.85 4.91
CA ASP A 89 0.07 1.76 4.41
C ASP A 89 0.64 3.06 3.83
N CYS A 90 1.96 3.19 3.71
CA CYS A 90 2.55 4.35 3.04
C CYS A 90 2.15 4.36 1.56
N ALA A 91 1.42 5.40 1.16
CA ALA A 91 0.97 5.57 -0.22
C ALA A 91 2.02 6.27 -1.09
N PHE A 92 3.24 5.74 -1.09
CA PHE A 92 4.34 6.21 -1.94
C PHE A 92 5.12 4.99 -2.41
N LYS A 93 4.73 4.45 -3.57
CA LYS A 93 5.24 3.17 -4.06
C LYS A 93 5.55 3.26 -5.56
N LEU A 94 6.77 2.90 -5.93
CA LEU A 94 7.21 2.74 -7.31
C LEU A 94 7.47 1.25 -7.57
N PHE A 95 6.95 0.71 -8.65
CA PHE A 95 7.14 -0.70 -8.98
C PHE A 95 7.12 -0.96 -10.48
N LYS A 96 7.75 -2.04 -10.87
CA LYS A 96 7.77 -2.53 -12.25
C LYS A 96 6.40 -3.12 -12.61
N ARG A 97 5.98 -2.93 -13.86
CA ARG A 97 4.71 -3.45 -14.37
C ARG A 97 4.56 -4.96 -14.17
N GLN A 98 5.62 -5.71 -14.34
CA GLN A 98 5.61 -7.17 -14.14
C GLN A 98 5.05 -7.59 -12.78
N VAL A 99 5.13 -6.75 -11.74
CA VAL A 99 4.57 -7.04 -10.43
C VAL A 99 3.05 -7.14 -10.50
N ILE A 100 2.39 -6.16 -11.13
CA ILE A 100 0.92 -6.16 -11.24
C ILE A 100 0.40 -7.18 -12.24
N ASP A 101 1.20 -7.54 -13.23
CA ASP A 101 0.85 -8.58 -14.20
C ASP A 101 0.89 -9.99 -13.58
N ALA A 102 1.72 -10.19 -12.55
CA ALA A 102 1.90 -11.48 -11.89
C ALA A 102 0.98 -11.73 -10.69
N ILE A 103 0.35 -10.70 -10.12
CA ILE A 103 -0.46 -10.84 -8.92
C ILE A 103 -1.90 -10.37 -9.12
N GLN A 104 -2.80 -10.90 -8.30
CA GLN A 104 -4.19 -10.45 -8.24
C GLN A 104 -4.53 -9.97 -6.84
N VAL A 105 -4.94 -8.72 -6.70
CA VAL A 105 -5.40 -8.13 -5.43
C VAL A 105 -6.93 -8.14 -5.42
N LYS A 106 -7.52 -8.80 -4.45
CA LYS A 106 -8.98 -8.96 -4.31
C LYS A 106 -9.60 -7.87 -3.43
N SER A 107 -8.82 -7.30 -2.52
CA SER A 107 -9.30 -6.30 -1.55
C SER A 107 -9.65 -4.97 -2.23
N GLY A 108 -10.86 -4.50 -2.02
CA GLY A 108 -11.33 -3.18 -2.46
C GLY A 108 -11.33 -2.12 -1.36
N GLY A 109 -10.78 -2.42 -0.18
CA GLY A 109 -10.82 -1.58 1.01
C GLY A 109 -9.43 -1.19 1.53
N ALA A 110 -9.38 -0.90 2.83
CA ALA A 110 -8.14 -0.51 3.54
C ALA A 110 -7.05 -1.61 3.52
N MET A 111 -7.43 -2.86 3.29
CA MET A 111 -6.54 -4.01 3.22
C MET A 111 -5.70 -4.03 1.91
N PHE A 112 -6.00 -3.17 0.92
CA PHE A 112 -5.36 -3.17 -0.40
C PHE A 112 -3.83 -3.16 -0.32
N SER A 113 -3.26 -2.22 0.43
CA SER A 113 -1.79 -2.07 0.54
C SER A 113 -1.12 -3.31 1.13
N ALA A 114 -1.72 -3.89 2.17
CA ALA A 114 -1.20 -5.10 2.80
C ALA A 114 -1.27 -6.30 1.83
N GLU A 115 -2.41 -6.51 1.19
CA GLU A 115 -2.57 -7.61 0.22
C GLU A 115 -1.61 -7.47 -0.96
N PHE A 116 -1.47 -6.26 -1.50
CA PHE A 116 -0.57 -5.96 -2.61
C PHE A 116 0.87 -6.35 -2.29
N LEU A 117 1.40 -5.87 -1.17
CA LEU A 117 2.79 -6.13 -0.76
C LEU A 117 3.02 -7.61 -0.41
N VAL A 118 2.09 -8.22 0.33
CA VAL A 118 2.19 -9.63 0.71
C VAL A 118 2.18 -10.54 -0.53
N ARG A 119 1.30 -10.28 -1.49
CA ARG A 119 1.24 -11.06 -2.74
C ARG A 119 2.47 -10.86 -3.62
N ALA A 120 2.95 -9.62 -3.75
CA ALA A 120 4.18 -9.34 -4.47
C ALA A 120 5.36 -10.12 -3.88
N LYS A 121 5.51 -10.08 -2.56
CA LYS A 121 6.55 -10.84 -1.85
C LYS A 121 6.38 -12.35 -2.01
N ALA A 122 5.17 -12.87 -1.89
CA ALA A 122 4.89 -14.29 -2.08
C ALA A 122 5.16 -14.77 -3.52
N ALA A 123 5.04 -13.89 -4.50
CA ALA A 123 5.41 -14.12 -5.89
C ALA A 123 6.93 -14.01 -6.15
N GLY A 124 7.74 -13.69 -5.14
CA GLY A 124 9.20 -13.65 -5.22
C GLY A 124 9.78 -12.30 -5.63
N PHE A 125 8.96 -11.24 -5.72
CA PHE A 125 9.45 -9.90 -6.07
C PHE A 125 10.27 -9.27 -4.94
N SER A 126 11.37 -8.62 -5.33
CA SER A 126 12.25 -7.89 -4.43
C SER A 126 11.65 -6.53 -4.07
N ILE A 127 11.65 -6.20 -2.76
CA ILE A 127 11.12 -4.95 -2.22
C ILE A 127 12.22 -4.23 -1.45
N VAL A 128 12.45 -2.96 -1.79
CA VAL A 128 13.36 -2.05 -1.10
C VAL A 128 12.57 -0.91 -0.48
N GLU A 129 12.98 -0.47 0.70
CA GLU A 129 12.30 0.58 1.46
C GLU A 129 13.14 1.87 1.47
N GLU A 130 12.50 3.01 1.18
CA GLU A 130 13.13 4.34 1.21
C GLU A 130 12.34 5.28 2.15
N PRO A 131 13.03 6.16 2.91
CA PRO A 131 12.35 7.16 3.72
C PRO A 131 11.65 8.19 2.84
N VAL A 132 10.45 8.61 3.25
CA VAL A 132 9.72 9.70 2.61
C VAL A 132 9.16 10.66 3.65
N SER A 133 9.15 11.95 3.30
CA SER A 133 8.53 13.00 4.11
C SER A 133 7.02 12.84 4.12
N HIS A 134 6.39 13.18 5.24
CA HIS A 134 4.94 13.12 5.37
C HIS A 134 4.41 14.38 6.06
N TYR A 135 3.65 15.15 5.32
CA TYR A 135 3.14 16.45 5.72
C TYR A 135 1.72 16.39 6.27
N PRO A 136 1.30 17.40 7.06
CA PRO A 136 -0.08 17.51 7.47
C PRO A 136 -1.03 17.63 6.27
N ARG A 137 -2.17 16.96 6.33
CA ARG A 137 -3.20 17.04 5.30
C ARG A 137 -3.74 18.46 5.15
N LYS A 138 -3.82 18.95 3.93
CA LYS A 138 -4.32 20.30 3.63
C LYS A 138 -5.84 20.35 3.43
N ALA A 139 -6.47 19.24 3.01
CA ALA A 139 -7.90 19.20 2.73
C ALA A 139 -8.49 17.79 2.96
N GLY A 140 -9.81 17.71 3.18
CA GLY A 140 -10.56 16.47 3.32
C GLY A 140 -10.53 15.86 4.71
N SER A 141 -11.43 14.91 4.95
CA SER A 141 -11.52 14.12 6.19
C SER A 141 -11.04 12.69 5.95
N GLN A 142 -10.41 12.11 6.98
CA GLN A 142 -9.91 10.74 6.90
C GLN A 142 -11.02 9.76 7.28
N THR A 143 -11.32 8.83 6.39
CA THR A 143 -12.38 7.82 6.58
C THR A 143 -11.85 6.46 7.04
N GLY A 144 -10.56 6.19 6.88
CA GLY A 144 -9.95 4.89 7.18
C GLY A 144 -9.95 4.46 8.65
N ALA A 145 -10.15 5.41 9.58
CA ALA A 145 -10.17 5.13 11.02
C ALA A 145 -11.56 4.74 11.59
N ARG A 146 -12.57 4.55 10.74
CA ARG A 146 -13.89 4.09 11.18
C ARG A 146 -13.84 2.65 11.65
N LEU A 147 -14.47 2.32 12.79
CA LEU A 147 -14.41 0.99 13.40
C LEU A 147 -14.82 -0.15 12.46
N HIS A 148 -15.85 0.05 11.64
CA HIS A 148 -16.30 -0.95 10.67
C HIS A 148 -15.25 -1.21 9.55
N VAL A 149 -14.47 -0.18 9.15
CA VAL A 149 -13.39 -0.32 8.16
C VAL A 149 -12.25 -1.13 8.77
N ILE A 150 -11.90 -0.84 10.02
CA ILE A 150 -10.86 -1.56 10.75
C ILE A 150 -11.28 -3.03 10.94
N ALA A 151 -12.49 -3.30 11.44
CA ALA A 151 -13.00 -4.66 11.62
C ALA A 151 -13.02 -5.47 10.30
N ARG A 152 -13.41 -4.81 9.21
CA ARG A 152 -13.37 -5.42 7.88
C ARG A 152 -11.94 -5.75 7.46
N ALA A 153 -10.98 -4.84 7.66
CA ALA A 153 -9.58 -5.07 7.30
C ALA A 153 -8.99 -6.27 8.08
N PHE A 154 -9.26 -6.39 9.37
CA PHE A 154 -8.84 -7.55 10.16
C PHE A 154 -9.45 -8.86 9.64
N ARG A 155 -10.76 -8.87 9.35
CA ARG A 155 -11.42 -10.06 8.79
C ARG A 155 -10.79 -10.47 7.45
N GLU A 156 -10.55 -9.51 6.56
CA GLU A 156 -9.91 -9.75 5.26
C GLU A 156 -8.46 -10.26 5.43
N LEU A 157 -7.70 -9.73 6.40
CA LEU A 157 -6.35 -10.15 6.72
C LEU A 157 -6.28 -11.64 7.14
N PHE A 158 -7.11 -12.03 8.10
CA PHE A 158 -7.14 -13.42 8.57
C PHE A 158 -7.66 -14.38 7.50
N LYS A 159 -8.65 -13.94 6.69
CA LYS A 159 -9.12 -14.71 5.54
C LYS A 159 -7.99 -14.93 4.53
N MET A 160 -7.25 -13.90 4.17
CA MET A 160 -6.11 -14.01 3.27
C MET A 160 -5.03 -14.94 3.82
N ARG A 161 -4.72 -14.85 5.13
CA ARG A 161 -3.75 -15.76 5.77
C ARG A 161 -4.19 -17.21 5.67
N TRP A 162 -5.47 -17.47 5.90
CA TRP A 162 -6.06 -18.80 5.77
C TRP A 162 -6.01 -19.32 4.34
N GLU A 163 -6.42 -18.50 3.35
CA GLU A 163 -6.37 -18.86 1.93
C GLU A 163 -4.94 -19.22 1.48
N MET A 164 -3.95 -18.40 1.86
CA MET A 164 -2.54 -18.67 1.53
C MET A 164 -2.00 -19.93 2.21
N TRP A 165 -2.45 -20.23 3.43
CA TRP A 165 -2.05 -21.45 4.12
C TRP A 165 -2.66 -22.71 3.49
N MET A 166 -3.88 -22.60 2.96
CA MET A 166 -4.57 -23.70 2.25
C MET A 166 -4.12 -23.88 0.80
N GLY A 167 -3.17 -23.07 0.31
CA GLY A 167 -2.69 -23.13 -1.07
C GLY A 167 -3.69 -22.63 -2.12
N ARG A 168 -4.60 -21.74 -1.73
CA ARG A 168 -5.65 -21.17 -2.57
C ARG A 168 -5.41 -19.71 -2.93
#